data_a3f2ee875e76cfec8df36dbd2b4c0cd7
#
_entry.id   a3f2ee875e76cfec8df36dbd2b4c0cd7
#
_cell.length_a   1.000
_cell.length_b   1.000
_cell.length_c   1.000
_cell.angle_alpha   90.00
_cell.angle_beta   90.00
_cell.angle_gamma   90.00
#
_symmetry.space_group_name_H-M   'P 1'
#
loop_
_entity.id
_entity.type
_entity.pdbx_description
1 polymer ?
#
loop_
_entity_poly.entity_id
_entity_poly.type
_entity_poly.pdbx_seq_one_letter_code
_entity_poly.pdbx_strand_id
1 'polypeptide(L)'
;MAKIEGFRIKNYRVLKDITLGKLWNTQRAQPLMPMTVVIGKNGVGKSSLFDAFGFLADCLKLGVEEACDTRGRGGFDRIRSQGTNDPIEFQIYYKQDGNARPITYELEIDADKTGRPYVKLERLRQRRKEQKHGWPFSFLMLNEGKGVVWKGEEVGQQIDEGKAGFDLFK
;
A
#
# COMPACT_ATOMS: atom_id res chain seq x y z
N MET A 1 -16.13 10.59 6.26
CA MET A 1 -15.95 9.61 5.16
C MET A 1 -14.49 9.54 4.80
N ALA A 2 -13.92 8.35 4.75
CA ALA A 2 -12.51 8.16 4.41
C ALA A 2 -12.23 8.69 3.00
N LYS A 3 -11.08 9.37 2.83
CA LYS A 3 -10.67 9.99 1.56
C LYS A 3 -9.20 9.69 1.27
N ILE A 4 -8.93 9.13 0.09
CA ILE A 4 -7.57 9.00 -0.42
C ILE A 4 -7.12 10.37 -0.95
N GLU A 5 -6.02 10.89 -0.41
CA GLU A 5 -5.42 12.15 -0.83
C GLU A 5 -4.32 11.97 -1.87
N GLY A 6 -3.76 10.77 -1.94
CA GLY A 6 -2.78 10.40 -2.96
C GLY A 6 -2.31 8.96 -2.83
N PHE A 7 -1.65 8.50 -3.85
CA PHE A 7 -1.07 7.16 -3.89
C PHE A 7 0.14 7.09 -4.80
N ARG A 8 0.98 6.09 -4.54
CA ARG A 8 2.06 5.66 -5.43
C ARG A 8 1.95 4.15 -5.62
N ILE A 9 2.14 3.70 -6.84
CA ILE A 9 2.18 2.28 -7.21
C ILE A 9 3.43 2.05 -8.03
N LYS A 10 4.21 1.02 -7.66
CA LYS A 10 5.38 0.61 -8.42
C LYS A 10 5.31 -0.86 -8.80
N ASN A 11 5.90 -1.15 -9.94
CA ASN A 11 6.14 -2.49 -10.44
C ASN A 11 4.87 -3.36 -10.58
N TYR A 12 3.73 -2.74 -10.88
CA TYR A 12 2.47 -3.43 -11.10
C TYR A 12 2.08 -3.43 -12.58
N ARG A 13 2.13 -4.58 -13.26
CA ARG A 13 1.86 -4.73 -14.70
C ARG A 13 2.66 -3.72 -15.53
N VAL A 14 2.00 -2.81 -16.26
CA VAL A 14 2.64 -1.75 -17.04
C VAL A 14 3.01 -0.51 -16.21
N LEU A 15 2.58 -0.45 -14.94
CA LEU A 15 2.83 0.67 -14.04
C LEU A 15 4.20 0.50 -13.39
N LYS A 16 5.23 1.12 -13.97
CA LYS A 16 6.60 1.05 -13.44
C LYS A 16 6.75 1.83 -12.14
N ASP A 17 6.35 3.10 -12.15
CA ASP A 17 6.31 4.00 -10.99
C ASP A 17 5.37 5.15 -11.28
N ILE A 18 4.21 5.16 -10.67
CA ILE A 18 3.24 6.23 -10.82
C ILE A 18 2.89 6.82 -9.47
N THR A 19 2.77 8.13 -9.41
CA THR A 19 2.30 8.87 -8.24
C THR A 19 1.20 9.82 -8.67
N LEU A 20 0.07 9.79 -7.96
CA LEU A 20 -1.04 10.72 -8.15
C LEU A 20 -1.47 11.31 -6.81
N GLY A 21 -1.74 12.62 -6.80
CA GLY A 21 -2.13 13.33 -5.59
C GLY A 21 -0.98 13.59 -4.63
N LYS A 22 -1.33 13.80 -3.36
CA LYS A 22 -0.40 14.17 -2.30
C LYS A 22 0.06 12.94 -1.51
N LEU A 23 1.37 12.83 -1.28
CA LEU A 23 1.95 11.88 -0.34
C LEU A 23 2.53 12.62 0.88
N TRP A 24 2.87 11.89 1.94
CA TRP A 24 3.44 12.47 3.16
C TRP A 24 4.72 13.27 2.93
N ASN A 25 5.52 12.93 1.91
CA ASN A 25 6.79 13.55 1.54
C ASN A 25 6.70 14.53 0.36
N THR A 26 5.51 14.71 -0.25
CA THR A 26 5.31 15.63 -1.37
C THR A 26 4.69 16.94 -0.88
N GLN A 27 5.54 17.93 -0.55
CA GLN A 27 5.08 19.18 0.06
C GLN A 27 4.20 20.04 -0.86
N ARG A 28 4.47 20.02 -2.17
CA ARG A 28 3.78 20.89 -3.16
C ARG A 28 2.67 20.20 -3.94
N ALA A 29 2.49 18.90 -3.78
CA ALA A 29 1.44 18.16 -4.48
C ALA A 29 0.06 18.46 -3.89
N GLN A 30 -0.92 18.66 -4.77
CA GLN A 30 -2.32 18.81 -4.38
C GLN A 30 -2.94 17.45 -4.05
N PRO A 31 -3.82 17.36 -3.04
CA PRO A 31 -4.54 16.13 -2.76
C PRO A 31 -5.49 15.78 -3.92
N LEU A 32 -5.75 14.50 -4.11
CA LEU A 32 -6.76 14.03 -5.04
C LEU A 32 -8.14 14.63 -4.71
N MET A 33 -8.83 15.06 -5.74
CA MET A 33 -10.22 15.52 -5.62
C MET A 33 -11.15 14.34 -5.37
N PRO A 34 -12.32 14.56 -4.72
CA PRO A 34 -13.33 13.51 -4.53
C PRO A 34 -13.74 12.82 -5.83
N MET A 35 -13.71 13.55 -6.92
CA MET A 35 -13.90 13.04 -8.27
C MET A 35 -12.61 13.27 -9.07
N THR A 36 -11.96 12.18 -9.47
CA THR A 36 -10.74 12.21 -10.28
C THR A 36 -10.97 11.37 -11.53
N VAL A 37 -10.75 11.93 -12.69
CA VAL A 37 -10.93 11.28 -13.99
C VAL A 37 -9.58 10.90 -14.56
N VAL A 38 -9.45 9.66 -15.02
CA VAL A 38 -8.23 9.15 -15.68
C VAL A 38 -8.49 9.03 -17.17
N ILE A 39 -7.82 9.88 -17.96
CA ILE A 39 -7.89 9.90 -19.42
C ILE A 39 -6.52 9.54 -20.01
N GLY A 40 -6.53 8.93 -21.18
CA GLY A 40 -5.32 8.57 -21.92
C GLY A 40 -5.59 7.60 -23.06
N LYS A 41 -4.62 7.43 -23.94
CA LYS A 41 -4.67 6.47 -25.07
C LYS A 41 -4.87 5.04 -24.55
N ASN A 42 -5.31 4.15 -25.45
CA ASN A 42 -5.36 2.71 -25.13
C ASN A 42 -3.95 2.17 -24.88
N GLY A 43 -3.82 1.23 -23.93
CA GLY A 43 -2.56 0.61 -23.59
C GLY A 43 -1.69 1.37 -22.57
N VAL A 44 -2.00 2.62 -22.19
CA VAL A 44 -1.19 3.41 -21.23
C VAL A 44 -1.31 2.97 -19.75
N GLY A 45 -2.11 1.96 -19.46
CA GLY A 45 -2.20 1.42 -18.09
C GLY A 45 -3.43 1.85 -17.28
N LYS A 46 -4.45 2.48 -17.88
CA LYS A 46 -5.69 2.86 -17.16
C LYS A 46 -6.34 1.67 -16.44
N SER A 47 -6.55 0.58 -17.17
CA SER A 47 -7.12 -0.66 -16.59
C SER A 47 -6.20 -1.29 -15.54
N SER A 48 -4.88 -1.21 -15.74
CA SER A 48 -3.90 -1.67 -14.74
C SER A 48 -3.97 -0.86 -13.45
N LEU A 49 -4.25 0.45 -13.56
CA LEU A 49 -4.43 1.31 -12.39
C LEU A 49 -5.65 0.88 -11.56
N PHE A 50 -6.80 0.66 -12.20
CA PHE A 50 -8.01 0.20 -11.50
C PHE A 50 -7.83 -1.22 -10.94
N ASP A 51 -7.19 -2.12 -11.71
CA ASP A 51 -6.88 -3.48 -11.24
C ASP A 51 -5.91 -3.46 -10.05
N ALA A 52 -4.95 -2.53 -9.99
CA ALA A 52 -4.04 -2.39 -8.87
C ALA A 52 -4.77 -2.09 -7.54
N PHE A 53 -5.81 -1.23 -7.56
CA PHE A 53 -6.66 -1.02 -6.39
C PHE A 53 -7.51 -2.25 -6.04
N GLY A 54 -8.03 -2.93 -7.05
CA GLY A 54 -8.72 -4.21 -6.87
C GLY A 54 -7.80 -5.28 -6.26
N PHE A 55 -6.55 -5.36 -6.72
CA PHE A 55 -5.54 -6.26 -6.17
C PHE A 55 -5.21 -5.93 -4.72
N LEU A 56 -4.99 -4.66 -4.40
CA LEU A 56 -4.75 -4.23 -3.01
C LEU A 56 -5.93 -4.60 -2.09
N ALA A 57 -7.16 -4.40 -2.56
CA ALA A 57 -8.35 -4.79 -1.79
C ALA A 57 -8.46 -6.32 -1.62
N ASP A 58 -8.10 -7.09 -2.63
CA ASP A 58 -8.07 -8.56 -2.56
C ASP A 58 -6.96 -9.03 -1.61
N CYS A 59 -5.76 -8.41 -1.63
CA CYS A 59 -4.68 -8.69 -0.67
C CYS A 59 -5.13 -8.52 0.79
N LEU A 60 -5.85 -7.44 1.08
CA LEU A 60 -6.36 -7.15 2.42
C LEU A 60 -7.49 -8.08 2.88
N LYS A 61 -8.20 -8.72 1.95
CA LYS A 61 -9.33 -9.61 2.25
C LYS A 61 -8.95 -11.09 2.26
N LEU A 62 -8.13 -11.52 1.32
CA LEU A 62 -7.86 -12.92 1.01
C LEU A 62 -6.43 -13.31 1.34
N GLY A 63 -5.53 -12.33 1.49
CA GLY A 63 -4.09 -12.51 1.52
C GLY A 63 -3.45 -12.40 0.14
N VAL A 64 -2.13 -12.20 0.12
CA VAL A 64 -1.40 -11.87 -1.12
C VAL A 64 -1.34 -13.03 -2.11
N GLU A 65 -1.24 -14.26 -1.63
CA GLU A 65 -1.15 -15.46 -2.48
C GLU A 65 -2.43 -15.64 -3.30
N GLU A 66 -3.58 -15.68 -2.66
CA GLU A 66 -4.87 -15.82 -3.31
C GLU A 66 -5.22 -14.60 -4.17
N ALA A 67 -4.85 -13.40 -3.74
CA ALA A 67 -5.05 -12.17 -4.50
C ALA A 67 -4.33 -12.21 -5.86
N CYS A 68 -3.14 -12.84 -5.95
CA CYS A 68 -2.41 -12.96 -7.21
C CYS A 68 -3.15 -13.79 -8.27
N ASP A 69 -3.98 -14.74 -7.87
CA ASP A 69 -4.73 -15.61 -8.79
C ASP A 69 -6.17 -15.17 -9.02
N THR A 70 -6.73 -14.43 -8.05
CA THR A 70 -8.10 -13.91 -8.11
C THR A 70 -8.30 -13.01 -9.34
N ARG A 71 -9.52 -13.01 -9.90
CA ARG A 71 -9.93 -12.24 -11.09
C ARG A 71 -9.12 -12.53 -12.36
N GLY A 72 -8.54 -13.72 -12.46
CA GLY A 72 -7.77 -14.13 -13.63
C GLY A 72 -6.43 -13.41 -13.78
N ARG A 73 -5.82 -12.92 -12.68
CA ARG A 73 -4.52 -12.24 -12.71
C ARG A 73 -3.38 -13.17 -13.11
N GLY A 74 -3.49 -14.46 -12.80
CA GLY A 74 -2.61 -15.52 -13.28
C GLY A 74 -1.24 -15.58 -12.61
N GLY A 75 -1.19 -15.21 -11.33
CA GLY A 75 0.00 -15.32 -10.49
C GLY A 75 0.88 -14.08 -10.42
N PHE A 76 1.78 -14.08 -9.43
CA PHE A 76 2.64 -12.94 -9.10
C PHE A 76 3.49 -12.47 -10.28
N ASP A 77 4.08 -13.38 -11.05
CA ASP A 77 4.96 -13.02 -12.18
C ASP A 77 4.22 -12.32 -13.32
N ARG A 78 2.90 -12.54 -13.44
CA ARG A 78 2.08 -11.84 -14.44
C ARG A 78 1.63 -10.45 -14.01
N ILE A 79 1.56 -10.21 -12.71
CA ILE A 79 1.18 -8.90 -12.18
C ILE A 79 2.37 -8.02 -11.85
N ARG A 80 3.56 -8.60 -11.61
CA ARG A 80 4.79 -7.83 -11.49
C ARG A 80 5.20 -7.25 -12.85
N SER A 81 5.71 -6.04 -12.85
CA SER A 81 6.18 -5.38 -14.08
C SER A 81 7.31 -6.19 -14.73
N GLN A 82 7.21 -6.36 -16.05
CA GLN A 82 8.26 -7.06 -16.79
C GLN A 82 9.60 -6.30 -16.75
N GLY A 83 10.68 -7.06 -16.66
CA GLY A 83 12.05 -6.54 -16.67
C GLY A 83 12.52 -5.96 -15.34
N THR A 84 11.85 -6.28 -14.22
CA THR A 84 12.31 -5.98 -12.87
C THR A 84 12.16 -7.19 -11.96
N ASN A 85 13.05 -7.29 -10.97
CA ASN A 85 12.92 -8.21 -9.84
C ASN A 85 12.55 -7.47 -8.54
N ASP A 86 12.32 -6.16 -8.64
CA ASP A 86 11.91 -5.36 -7.49
C ASP A 86 10.49 -5.72 -7.04
N PRO A 87 10.15 -5.56 -5.76
CA PRO A 87 8.81 -5.83 -5.23
C PRO A 87 7.75 -4.94 -5.88
N ILE A 88 6.50 -5.40 -5.83
CA ILE A 88 5.34 -4.56 -6.08
C ILE A 88 5.14 -3.68 -4.84
N GLU A 89 5.08 -2.36 -5.03
CA GLU A 89 4.93 -1.41 -3.93
C GLU A 89 3.64 -0.61 -4.06
N PHE A 90 2.92 -0.50 -2.96
CA PHE A 90 1.78 0.39 -2.78
C PHE A 90 2.08 1.39 -1.67
N GLN A 91 1.78 2.65 -1.91
CA GLN A 91 1.77 3.69 -0.89
C GLN A 91 0.47 4.48 -1.02
N ILE A 92 -0.37 4.45 0.01
CA ILE A 92 -1.67 5.13 0.04
C ILE A 92 -1.64 6.17 1.15
N TYR A 93 -1.95 7.41 0.80
CA TYR A 93 -2.07 8.51 1.74
C TYR A 93 -3.53 8.91 1.86
N TYR A 94 -4.11 8.74 3.05
CA TYR A 94 -5.54 8.91 3.25
C TYR A 94 -5.89 9.54 4.59
N LYS A 95 -7.11 10.07 4.69
CA LYS A 95 -7.74 10.53 5.92
C LYS A 95 -9.00 9.74 6.20
N GLN A 96 -9.26 9.43 7.46
CA GLN A 96 -10.52 8.81 7.88
C GLN A 96 -11.69 9.78 7.79
N ASP A 97 -11.46 11.04 8.15
CA ASP A 97 -12.42 12.14 8.02
C ASP A 97 -11.69 13.46 7.74
N GLY A 98 -12.46 14.54 7.54
CA GLY A 98 -11.90 15.85 7.19
C GLY A 98 -10.96 16.45 8.25
N ASN A 99 -11.15 16.11 9.52
CA ASN A 99 -10.37 16.63 10.65
C ASN A 99 -9.27 15.66 11.09
N ALA A 100 -9.33 14.40 10.63
CA ALA A 100 -8.32 13.40 10.98
C ALA A 100 -6.95 13.73 10.39
N ARG A 101 -5.90 13.37 11.10
CA ARG A 101 -4.54 13.40 10.58
C ARG A 101 -4.39 12.32 9.51
N PRO A 102 -3.72 12.63 8.39
CA PRO A 102 -3.50 11.64 7.35
C PRO A 102 -2.67 10.46 7.83
N ILE A 103 -3.01 9.29 7.31
CA ILE A 103 -2.29 8.05 7.51
C ILE A 103 -1.63 7.66 6.19
N THR A 104 -0.41 7.15 6.24
CA THR A 104 0.25 6.50 5.12
C THR A 104 0.24 4.99 5.35
N TYR A 105 -0.37 4.26 4.45
CA TYR A 105 -0.27 2.81 4.35
C TYR A 105 0.75 2.45 3.27
N GLU A 106 1.66 1.55 3.58
CA GLU A 106 2.68 1.04 2.67
C GLU A 106 2.66 -0.48 2.71
N LEU A 107 2.66 -1.08 1.53
CA LEU A 107 2.68 -2.52 1.32
C LEU A 107 3.70 -2.84 0.22
N GLU A 108 4.65 -3.70 0.52
CA GLU A 108 5.58 -4.29 -0.45
C GLU A 108 5.34 -5.79 -0.52
N ILE A 109 5.16 -6.29 -1.75
CA ILE A 109 4.93 -7.70 -2.04
C ILE A 109 6.07 -8.18 -2.91
N ASP A 110 6.70 -9.27 -2.51
CA ASP A 110 7.78 -9.93 -3.24
C ASP A 110 7.48 -11.42 -3.39
N ALA A 111 8.30 -12.16 -4.10
CA ALA A 111 8.21 -13.61 -4.19
C ALA A 111 9.49 -14.25 -3.68
N ASP A 112 9.35 -15.38 -3.03
CA ASP A 112 10.47 -16.21 -2.60
C ASP A 112 11.14 -16.94 -3.78
N LYS A 113 12.18 -17.71 -3.51
CA LYS A 113 12.91 -18.47 -4.53
C LYS A 113 12.07 -19.51 -5.26
N THR A 114 10.92 -19.89 -4.72
CA THR A 114 9.96 -20.82 -5.32
C THR A 114 8.89 -20.11 -6.16
N GLY A 115 8.89 -18.77 -6.18
CA GLY A 115 7.90 -17.95 -6.86
C GLY A 115 6.62 -17.70 -6.03
N ARG A 116 6.61 -18.11 -4.75
CA ARG A 116 5.47 -17.89 -3.85
C ARG A 116 5.46 -16.45 -3.36
N PRO A 117 4.36 -15.69 -3.58
CA PRO A 117 4.27 -14.31 -3.13
C PRO A 117 4.12 -14.21 -1.61
N TYR A 118 4.76 -13.20 -1.03
CA TYR A 118 4.68 -12.90 0.39
C TYR A 118 4.71 -11.38 0.64
N VAL A 119 4.23 -10.96 1.81
CA VAL A 119 4.33 -9.57 2.27
C VAL A 119 5.75 -9.32 2.78
N LYS A 120 6.53 -8.54 2.03
CA LYS A 120 7.88 -8.15 2.40
C LYS A 120 7.89 -7.04 3.44
N LEU A 121 7.05 -6.02 3.24
CA LEU A 121 6.88 -4.90 4.17
C LEU A 121 5.40 -4.53 4.25
N GLU A 122 4.91 -4.37 5.47
CA GLU A 122 3.64 -3.70 5.73
C GLU A 122 3.86 -2.63 6.79
N ARG A 123 3.41 -1.39 6.52
CA ARG A 123 3.65 -0.28 7.42
C ARG A 123 2.50 0.72 7.41
N LEU A 124 2.11 1.15 8.62
CA LEU A 124 1.20 2.27 8.83
C LEU A 124 1.94 3.39 9.56
N ARG A 125 1.89 4.58 9.00
CA ARG A 125 2.54 5.78 9.56
C ARG A 125 1.57 6.93 9.70
N GLN A 126 1.74 7.70 10.79
CA GLN A 126 1.02 8.93 11.01
C GLN A 126 1.92 9.95 11.71
N ARG A 127 1.76 11.24 11.41
CA ARG A 127 2.45 12.29 12.18
C ARG A 127 1.81 12.43 13.55
N ARG A 128 2.61 12.63 14.59
CA ARG A 128 2.13 12.95 15.95
C ARG A 128 1.37 14.29 15.95
N LYS A 129 0.51 14.51 16.95
CA LYS A 129 -0.41 15.66 17.00
C LYS A 129 0.32 17.02 16.85
N GLU A 130 1.49 17.16 17.42
CA GLU A 130 2.28 18.40 17.40
C GLU A 130 3.40 18.41 16.35
N GLN A 131 3.58 17.30 15.63
CA GLN A 131 4.64 17.15 14.65
C GLN A 131 4.27 17.83 13.33
N LYS A 132 4.82 19.02 13.09
CA LYS A 132 4.63 19.75 11.81
C LYS A 132 5.56 19.27 10.71
N HIS A 133 6.77 18.84 11.05
CA HIS A 133 7.83 18.43 10.12
C HIS A 133 8.48 17.11 10.55
N GLY A 134 9.30 16.54 9.66
CA GLY A 134 10.04 15.30 9.91
C GLY A 134 9.29 14.03 9.51
N TRP A 135 9.87 12.90 9.86
CA TRP A 135 9.35 11.57 9.51
C TRP A 135 8.11 11.21 10.33
N PRO A 136 7.04 10.70 9.70
CA PRO A 136 5.88 10.19 10.41
C PRO A 136 6.28 9.01 11.30
N PHE A 137 5.64 8.90 12.45
CA PHE A 137 5.79 7.76 13.35
C PHE A 137 5.11 6.51 12.77
N SER A 138 5.82 5.38 12.74
CA SER A 138 5.27 4.09 12.33
C SER A 138 4.61 3.41 13.52
N PHE A 139 3.31 3.27 13.50
CA PHE A 139 2.56 2.57 14.54
C PHE A 139 2.26 1.10 14.21
N LEU A 140 2.48 0.69 12.97
CA LEU A 140 2.60 -0.68 12.51
C LEU A 140 3.83 -0.77 11.61
N MET A 141 4.69 -1.75 11.80
CA MET A 141 5.80 -2.05 10.90
C MET A 141 6.09 -3.55 10.97
N LEU A 142 5.77 -4.25 9.91
CA LEU A 142 6.03 -5.67 9.73
C LEU A 142 7.00 -5.86 8.56
N ASN A 143 8.08 -6.61 8.79
CA ASN A 143 8.99 -7.08 7.76
C ASN A 143 8.87 -8.61 7.73
N GLU A 144 8.47 -9.15 6.58
CA GLU A 144 8.27 -10.59 6.40
C GLU A 144 7.41 -11.22 7.51
N GLY A 145 6.29 -10.55 7.85
CA GLY A 145 5.36 -10.99 8.88
C GLY A 145 5.79 -10.74 10.32
N LYS A 146 7.01 -10.23 10.57
CA LYS A 146 7.54 -9.95 11.92
C LYS A 146 7.71 -8.47 12.15
N GLY A 147 7.36 -7.98 13.32
CA GLY A 147 7.56 -6.57 13.60
C GLY A 147 6.89 -6.06 14.86
N VAL A 148 6.50 -4.79 14.81
CA VAL A 148 6.03 -4.06 15.98
C VAL A 148 4.72 -3.34 15.65
N VAL A 149 3.75 -3.47 16.55
CA VAL A 149 2.53 -2.66 16.59
C VAL A 149 2.57 -1.79 17.82
N TRP A 150 2.29 -0.50 17.64
CA TRP A 150 2.25 0.48 18.73
C TRP A 150 0.80 0.87 19.01
N LYS A 151 0.38 0.69 20.25
CA LYS A 151 -0.90 1.22 20.75
C LYS A 151 -0.66 2.61 21.34
N GLY A 152 -1.07 3.64 20.62
CA GLY A 152 -0.91 5.02 21.09
C GLY A 152 0.55 5.48 21.14
N GLU A 153 0.95 6.13 22.24
CA GLU A 153 2.33 6.59 22.48
C GLU A 153 3.14 5.63 23.36
N GLU A 154 2.53 4.51 23.75
CA GLU A 154 3.14 3.52 24.65
C GLU A 154 3.97 2.48 23.90
N VAL A 155 4.76 1.71 24.67
CA VAL A 155 5.69 0.69 24.17
C VAL A 155 5.01 -0.29 23.23
N GLY A 156 5.62 -0.53 22.08
CA GLY A 156 5.10 -1.42 21.05
C GLY A 156 5.06 -2.89 21.47
N GLN A 157 4.02 -3.58 21.08
CA GLN A 157 3.96 -5.04 21.16
C GLN A 157 4.70 -5.67 19.99
N GLN A 158 5.61 -6.58 20.26
CA GLN A 158 6.18 -7.44 19.22
C GLN A 158 5.12 -8.42 18.72
N ILE A 159 5.04 -8.56 17.40
CA ILE A 159 4.16 -9.50 16.73
C ILE A 159 5.03 -10.52 16.02
N ASP A 160 4.84 -11.78 16.37
CA ASP A 160 5.41 -12.92 15.66
C ASP A 160 4.45 -13.42 14.58
N GLU A 161 5.00 -14.07 13.55
CA GLU A 161 4.21 -14.70 12.48
C GLU A 161 3.05 -15.54 13.05
N GLY A 162 1.85 -15.28 12.56
CA GLY A 162 0.63 -16.01 12.89
C GLY A 162 -0.24 -15.39 13.98
N LYS A 163 0.14 -14.27 14.57
CA LYS A 163 -0.61 -13.68 15.70
C LYS A 163 -1.15 -12.32 15.48
N ALA A 164 -1.37 -11.71 14.47
CA ALA A 164 -2.15 -10.48 14.58
C ALA A 164 -1.99 -9.40 13.50
N GLY A 165 -1.05 -9.45 12.62
CA GLY A 165 -0.97 -8.45 11.56
C GLY A 165 -2.22 -8.41 10.70
N PHE A 166 -2.80 -9.58 10.42
CA PHE A 166 -4.01 -9.72 9.60
C PHE A 166 -5.33 -9.56 10.36
N ASP A 167 -5.37 -9.78 11.67
CA ASP A 167 -6.59 -9.62 12.47
C ASP A 167 -6.95 -8.16 12.75
N LEU A 168 -6.01 -7.22 12.54
CA LEU A 168 -6.29 -5.80 12.63
C LEU A 168 -7.11 -5.25 11.45
N PHE A 169 -7.25 -6.02 10.37
CA PHE A 169 -7.96 -5.64 9.15
C PHE A 169 -9.12 -6.59 8.80
N LYS A 170 -9.37 -7.61 9.59
CA LYS A 170 -10.60 -8.41 9.59
C LYS A 170 -11.60 -7.84 10.59
#